data_839e2cc335918494aba3584cb1f0befd
#
_entry.id   839e2cc335918494aba3584cb1f0befd
#
_cell.length_a   1.000
_cell.length_b   1.000
_cell.length_c   1.000
_cell.angle_alpha   90.00
_cell.angle_beta   90.00
_cell.angle_gamma   90.00
#
_symmetry.space_group_name_H-M   'P 1'
#
loop_
_entity.id
_entity.type
_entity.pdbx_description
1 polymer ?
#
loop_
_entity_poly.entity_id
_entity_poly.type
_entity_poly.pdbx_seq_one_letter_code
_entity_poly.pdbx_strand_id
1 'polypeptide(L)'
;MVRLGRPGRQTGEVRILSIQSSVAYGHVGNSAAVFPLQRIGHEVWPVHTVLFSNHTGYGAWRGPVVAAADVREVILGMEERGALAQVDLVLSGYQGSPEIAAVVLDAVERVKAANGSASYACDPVMGNADSGCFVDPAIPPLLREQVVPRADVITPNQFELGSLTGLLQDSARPRIAEILDAADAARAMGPSTVLVTSVAHADQPEDTIE
;
A
#
# COMPACT_ATOMS: atom_id res chain seq x y z
N MET A 1 7.37 5.94 -35.44
CA MET A 1 7.70 5.43 -34.10
C MET A 1 8.71 6.39 -33.48
N VAL A 2 8.25 7.31 -32.64
CA VAL A 2 9.13 8.30 -31.98
C VAL A 2 9.84 7.58 -30.84
N ARG A 3 11.14 7.35 -30.97
CA ARG A 3 11.99 6.99 -29.82
C ARG A 3 12.16 8.24 -28.97
N LEU A 4 11.32 8.39 -27.95
CA LEU A 4 11.64 9.30 -26.85
C LEU A 4 12.90 8.74 -26.18
N GLY A 5 14.03 9.44 -26.35
CA GLY A 5 15.27 9.12 -25.64
C GLY A 5 14.95 9.14 -24.13
N ARG A 6 15.26 8.04 -23.42
CA ARG A 6 15.10 7.96 -21.98
C ARG A 6 16.04 8.98 -21.34
N PRO A 7 15.56 9.88 -20.46
CA PRO A 7 16.48 10.67 -19.64
C PRO A 7 17.31 9.68 -18.82
N GLY A 8 18.61 9.93 -18.73
CA GLY A 8 19.49 9.15 -17.87
C GLY A 8 18.97 9.20 -16.42
N ARG A 9 19.07 8.08 -15.69
CA ARG A 9 18.67 7.98 -14.29
C ARG A 9 19.44 9.01 -13.47
N GLN A 10 18.73 9.84 -12.70
CA GLN A 10 19.36 10.75 -11.75
C GLN A 10 19.84 9.95 -10.53
N THR A 11 20.92 10.38 -9.89
CA THR A 11 21.42 9.74 -8.68
C THR A 11 20.38 9.83 -7.57
N GLY A 12 19.93 8.67 -7.04
CA GLY A 12 18.87 8.60 -6.02
C GLY A 12 17.45 8.51 -6.56
N GLU A 13 17.23 8.54 -7.87
CA GLU A 13 15.91 8.31 -8.46
C GLU A 13 15.46 6.87 -8.25
N VAL A 14 14.21 6.70 -7.75
CA VAL A 14 13.52 5.41 -7.59
C VAL A 14 12.35 5.36 -8.57
N ARG A 15 12.17 4.25 -9.28
CA ARG A 15 11.02 4.00 -10.14
C ARG A 15 10.01 3.16 -9.40
N ILE A 16 8.83 3.70 -9.20
CA ILE A 16 7.79 3.17 -8.34
C ILE A 16 6.59 2.74 -9.18
N LEU A 17 6.27 1.46 -9.15
CA LEU A 17 4.97 0.96 -9.62
C LEU A 17 3.97 1.09 -8.46
N SER A 18 3.05 2.05 -8.55
CA SER A 18 2.11 2.37 -7.48
C SER A 18 0.72 1.83 -7.79
N ILE A 19 0.31 0.73 -7.15
CA ILE A 19 -0.97 0.05 -7.37
C ILE A 19 -1.91 0.38 -6.20
N GLN A 20 -2.73 1.42 -6.38
CA GLN A 20 -3.56 1.97 -5.31
C GLN A 20 -4.85 2.57 -5.85
N SER A 21 -5.76 2.96 -4.93
CA SER A 21 -6.96 3.73 -5.26
C SER A 21 -6.64 5.09 -5.88
N SER A 22 -7.62 5.66 -6.57
CA SER A 22 -7.60 7.06 -7.01
C SER A 22 -8.95 7.71 -6.72
N VAL A 23 -8.92 8.94 -6.23
CA VAL A 23 -10.13 9.74 -6.00
C VAL A 23 -10.02 11.09 -6.71
N ALA A 24 -11.16 11.60 -7.18
CA ALA A 24 -11.22 12.92 -7.83
C ALA A 24 -11.20 14.06 -6.80
N TYR A 25 -11.91 13.89 -5.69
CA TYR A 25 -11.99 14.87 -4.61
C TYR A 25 -11.35 14.28 -3.33
N GLY A 26 -10.31 14.95 -2.86
CA GLY A 26 -9.50 14.52 -1.71
C GLY A 26 -8.15 13.92 -2.11
N HIS A 27 -7.40 13.46 -1.11
CA HIS A 27 -6.02 13.01 -1.26
C HIS A 27 -5.81 11.68 -0.55
N VAL A 28 -6.07 10.58 -1.25
CA VAL A 28 -5.81 9.20 -0.78
C VAL A 28 -5.27 8.36 -1.93
N GLY A 29 -4.61 7.26 -1.62
CA GLY A 29 -4.02 6.36 -2.59
C GLY A 29 -3.11 7.09 -3.58
N ASN A 30 -3.24 6.82 -4.87
CA ASN A 30 -2.46 7.47 -5.92
C ASN A 30 -2.70 9.00 -6.00
N SER A 31 -3.89 9.48 -5.63
CA SER A 31 -4.17 10.93 -5.57
C SER A 31 -3.38 11.65 -4.46
N ALA A 32 -2.89 10.91 -3.46
CA ALA A 32 -1.99 11.44 -2.43
C ALA A 32 -0.51 11.14 -2.75
N ALA A 33 -0.20 9.92 -3.18
CA ALA A 33 1.18 9.43 -3.25
C ALA A 33 1.96 9.95 -4.47
N VAL A 34 1.31 10.06 -5.65
CA VAL A 34 2.02 10.31 -6.91
C VAL A 34 2.75 11.65 -6.90
N PHE A 35 2.05 12.73 -6.59
CA PHE A 35 2.63 14.07 -6.66
C PHE A 35 3.80 14.27 -5.69
N PRO A 36 3.71 13.93 -4.38
CA PRO A 36 4.84 14.06 -3.46
C PRO A 36 6.06 13.25 -3.88
N LEU A 37 5.86 11.99 -4.32
CA LEU A 37 6.96 11.13 -4.76
C LEU A 37 7.65 11.70 -6.00
N GLN A 38 6.88 12.19 -6.99
CA GLN A 38 7.43 12.87 -8.15
C GLN A 38 8.14 14.18 -7.76
N ARG A 39 7.58 14.93 -6.81
CA ARG A 39 8.15 16.20 -6.36
C ARG A 39 9.51 16.05 -5.68
N ILE A 40 9.76 14.91 -5.03
CA ILE A 40 11.06 14.60 -4.42
C ILE A 40 12.01 13.85 -5.39
N GLY A 41 11.64 13.74 -6.67
CA GLY A 41 12.54 13.27 -7.73
C GLY A 41 12.43 11.80 -8.10
N HIS A 42 11.33 11.13 -7.73
CA HIS A 42 11.08 9.74 -8.12
C HIS A 42 10.19 9.67 -9.37
N GLU A 43 10.35 8.62 -10.16
CA GLU A 43 9.46 8.30 -11.27
C GLU A 43 8.35 7.37 -10.76
N VAL A 44 7.08 7.76 -10.93
CA VAL A 44 5.93 7.01 -10.42
C VAL A 44 5.01 6.61 -11.55
N TRP A 45 4.70 5.32 -11.62
CA TRP A 45 3.77 4.72 -12.59
C TRP A 45 2.52 4.26 -11.85
N PRO A 46 1.45 5.09 -11.83
CA PRO A 46 0.24 4.76 -11.10
C PRO A 46 -0.65 3.77 -11.88
N VAL A 47 -1.06 2.71 -11.22
CA VAL A 47 -2.11 1.78 -11.62
C VAL A 47 -3.24 1.89 -10.61
N HIS A 48 -4.45 2.15 -11.09
CA HIS A 48 -5.58 2.43 -10.21
C HIS A 48 -6.42 1.19 -9.95
N THR A 49 -6.71 0.92 -8.68
CA THR A 49 -7.60 -0.17 -8.25
C THR A 49 -9.06 0.26 -8.20
N VAL A 50 -9.30 1.54 -7.97
CA VAL A 50 -10.63 2.18 -8.01
C VAL A 50 -10.50 3.60 -8.58
N LEU A 51 -11.60 4.09 -9.15
CA LEU A 51 -11.75 5.47 -9.61
C LEU A 51 -12.99 6.07 -8.94
N PHE A 52 -12.84 6.60 -7.74
CA PHE A 52 -13.96 7.12 -6.97
C PHE A 52 -14.05 8.65 -7.01
N SER A 53 -15.26 9.17 -6.82
CA SER A 53 -15.49 10.60 -6.69
C SER A 53 -14.74 11.20 -5.49
N ASN A 54 -14.67 10.48 -4.38
CA ASN A 54 -14.07 10.91 -3.10
C ASN A 54 -13.76 9.70 -2.22
N HIS A 55 -13.12 9.97 -1.10
CA HIS A 55 -12.84 8.95 -0.09
C HIS A 55 -14.15 8.34 0.47
N THR A 56 -14.17 7.02 0.64
CA THR A 56 -15.36 6.28 1.14
C THR A 56 -15.80 6.72 2.54
N GLY A 57 -14.88 7.17 3.37
CA GLY A 57 -15.14 7.72 4.71
C GLY A 57 -15.96 9.02 4.73
N TYR A 58 -16.26 9.64 3.57
CA TYR A 58 -17.16 10.80 3.49
C TYR A 58 -18.65 10.40 3.47
N GLY A 59 -18.97 9.13 3.70
CA GLY A 59 -20.32 8.60 3.81
C GLY A 59 -20.90 8.06 2.50
N ALA A 60 -20.79 8.80 1.40
CA ALA A 60 -21.25 8.35 0.09
C ALA A 60 -20.19 8.67 -0.98
N TRP A 61 -20.07 7.79 -1.96
CA TRP A 61 -19.15 7.95 -3.09
C TRP A 61 -19.78 7.36 -4.37
N ARG A 62 -19.21 7.71 -5.52
CA ARG A 62 -19.55 7.16 -6.83
C ARG A 62 -18.29 6.80 -7.58
N GLY A 63 -18.42 5.93 -8.54
CA GLY A 63 -17.33 5.51 -9.43
C GLY A 63 -17.07 4.00 -9.35
N PRO A 64 -16.34 3.47 -10.32
CA PRO A 64 -16.11 2.03 -10.42
C PRO A 64 -14.95 1.57 -9.53
N VAL A 65 -15.07 0.32 -9.03
CA VAL A 65 -13.92 -0.53 -8.77
C VAL A 65 -13.42 -1.00 -10.14
N VAL A 66 -12.13 -0.87 -10.40
CA VAL A 66 -11.53 -1.34 -11.66
C VAL A 66 -11.52 -2.86 -11.65
N ALA A 67 -11.94 -3.49 -12.73
CA ALA A 67 -11.92 -4.94 -12.79
C ALA A 67 -10.47 -5.48 -12.67
N ALA A 68 -10.29 -6.52 -11.90
CA ALA A 68 -8.97 -7.13 -11.68
C ALA A 68 -8.29 -7.55 -13.01
N ALA A 69 -9.09 -7.98 -14.00
CA ALA A 69 -8.61 -8.27 -15.36
C ALA A 69 -8.01 -7.03 -16.04
N ASP A 70 -8.65 -5.87 -15.93
CA ASP A 70 -8.16 -4.63 -16.54
C ASP A 70 -6.89 -4.13 -15.87
N VAL A 71 -6.80 -4.24 -14.53
CA VAL A 71 -5.57 -3.93 -13.79
C VAL A 71 -4.43 -4.84 -14.23
N ARG A 72 -4.70 -6.13 -14.41
CA ARG A 72 -3.72 -7.10 -14.91
C ARG A 72 -3.25 -6.75 -16.31
N GLU A 73 -4.15 -6.43 -17.23
CA GLU A 73 -3.80 -6.06 -18.61
C GLU A 73 -2.89 -4.84 -18.68
N VAL A 74 -3.10 -3.84 -17.81
CA VAL A 74 -2.19 -2.69 -17.71
C VAL A 74 -0.78 -3.13 -17.31
N ILE A 75 -0.66 -4.02 -16.32
CA ILE A 75 0.63 -4.53 -15.84
C ILE A 75 1.31 -5.38 -16.92
N LEU A 76 0.57 -6.26 -17.61
CA LEU A 76 1.09 -7.06 -18.73
C LEU A 76 1.57 -6.17 -19.88
N GLY A 77 0.84 -5.13 -20.23
CA GLY A 77 1.27 -4.16 -21.24
C GLY A 77 2.56 -3.43 -20.85
N MET A 78 2.80 -3.17 -19.55
CA MET A 78 4.06 -2.63 -19.04
C MET A 78 5.19 -3.67 -19.14
N GLU A 79 4.91 -4.94 -18.83
CA GLU A 79 5.86 -6.05 -18.95
C GLU A 79 6.34 -6.23 -20.39
N GLU A 80 5.43 -6.27 -21.35
CA GLU A 80 5.74 -6.36 -22.79
C GLU A 80 6.66 -5.23 -23.30
N ARG A 81 6.64 -4.08 -22.65
CA ARG A 81 7.52 -2.94 -22.91
C ARG A 81 8.86 -3.02 -22.17
N GLY A 82 9.08 -4.07 -21.37
CA GLY A 82 10.24 -4.21 -20.50
C GLY A 82 10.30 -3.17 -19.38
N ALA A 83 9.16 -2.59 -19.01
CA ALA A 83 9.09 -1.58 -17.96
C ALA A 83 9.29 -2.21 -16.58
N LEU A 84 8.76 -3.42 -16.32
CA LEU A 84 8.86 -4.07 -15.01
C LEU A 84 10.31 -4.31 -14.58
N ALA A 85 11.23 -4.55 -15.52
CA ALA A 85 12.67 -4.67 -15.22
C ALA A 85 13.31 -3.36 -14.72
N GLN A 86 12.59 -2.24 -14.76
CA GLN A 86 13.07 -0.94 -14.34
C GLN A 86 12.43 -0.50 -13.01
N VAL A 87 11.46 -1.23 -12.48
CA VAL A 87 10.80 -0.95 -11.21
C VAL A 87 11.78 -1.26 -10.08
N ASP A 88 12.01 -0.29 -9.21
CA ASP A 88 12.80 -0.44 -8.00
C ASP A 88 11.92 -0.74 -6.79
N LEU A 89 10.67 -0.25 -6.81
CA LEU A 89 9.70 -0.40 -5.72
C LEU A 89 8.30 -0.64 -6.27
N VAL A 90 7.65 -1.70 -5.83
CA VAL A 90 6.20 -1.83 -5.91
C VAL A 90 5.59 -1.25 -4.64
N LEU A 91 4.64 -0.34 -4.79
CA LEU A 91 3.90 0.26 -3.69
C LEU A 91 2.42 -0.09 -3.83
N SER A 92 1.85 -0.79 -2.88
CA SER A 92 0.40 -1.06 -2.85
C SER A 92 -0.28 -0.41 -1.65
N GLY A 93 -1.55 -0.07 -1.82
CA GLY A 93 -2.41 0.44 -0.74
C GLY A 93 -3.79 -0.19 -0.83
N TYR A 94 -4.86 0.61 -0.79
CA TYR A 94 -6.23 0.12 -0.86
C TYR A 94 -6.48 -0.73 -2.11
N GLN A 95 -6.84 -1.98 -1.90
CA GLN A 95 -6.93 -2.97 -2.97
C GLN A 95 -8.32 -3.05 -3.62
N GLY A 96 -9.36 -2.67 -2.90
CA GLY A 96 -10.74 -2.63 -3.41
C GLY A 96 -11.44 -3.99 -3.43
N SER A 97 -10.76 -5.08 -3.75
CA SER A 97 -11.32 -6.44 -3.72
C SER A 97 -10.23 -7.51 -3.53
N PRO A 98 -10.61 -8.75 -3.13
CA PRO A 98 -9.67 -9.88 -3.04
C PRO A 98 -8.99 -10.22 -4.37
N GLU A 99 -9.69 -10.08 -5.49
CA GLU A 99 -9.15 -10.35 -6.83
C GLU A 99 -8.04 -9.35 -7.19
N ILE A 100 -8.18 -8.10 -6.80
CA ILE A 100 -7.13 -7.07 -6.96
C ILE A 100 -5.89 -7.45 -6.13
N ALA A 101 -6.08 -7.96 -4.91
CA ALA A 101 -4.95 -8.43 -4.11
C ALA A 101 -4.14 -9.52 -4.82
N ALA A 102 -4.80 -10.46 -5.47
CA ALA A 102 -4.13 -11.48 -6.27
C ALA A 102 -3.34 -10.86 -7.45
N VAL A 103 -3.90 -9.83 -8.10
CA VAL A 103 -3.19 -9.11 -9.17
C VAL A 103 -1.98 -8.33 -8.63
N VAL A 104 -2.09 -7.72 -7.46
CA VAL A 104 -0.94 -7.05 -6.80
C VAL A 104 0.18 -8.04 -6.53
N LEU A 105 -0.13 -9.23 -6.01
CA LEU A 105 0.87 -10.27 -5.74
C LEU A 105 1.52 -10.79 -7.04
N ASP A 106 0.73 -11.04 -8.09
CA ASP A 106 1.26 -11.40 -9.42
C ASP A 106 2.20 -10.30 -9.97
N ALA A 107 1.83 -9.02 -9.81
CA ALA A 107 2.67 -7.90 -10.21
C ALA A 107 4.01 -7.85 -9.45
N VAL A 108 3.97 -8.07 -8.14
CA VAL A 108 5.17 -8.15 -7.29
C VAL A 108 6.09 -9.29 -7.74
N GLU A 109 5.54 -10.46 -7.99
CA GLU A 109 6.31 -11.62 -8.46
C GLU A 109 6.96 -11.35 -9.84
N ARG A 110 6.22 -10.77 -10.79
CA ARG A 110 6.75 -10.39 -12.11
C ARG A 110 7.85 -9.33 -12.01
N VAL A 111 7.65 -8.30 -11.18
CA VAL A 111 8.68 -7.27 -10.96
C VAL A 111 9.92 -7.88 -10.34
N LYS A 112 9.80 -8.68 -9.26
CA LYS A 112 10.96 -9.33 -8.61
C LYS A 112 11.65 -10.34 -9.52
N ALA A 113 10.92 -11.01 -10.43
CA ALA A 113 11.50 -11.89 -11.44
C ALA A 113 12.29 -11.10 -12.51
N ALA A 114 11.82 -9.92 -12.91
CA ALA A 114 12.47 -9.05 -13.89
C ALA A 114 13.60 -8.18 -13.28
N ASN A 115 13.49 -7.80 -12.00
CA ASN A 115 14.46 -7.06 -11.22
C ASN A 115 14.54 -7.62 -9.80
N GLY A 116 15.48 -8.53 -9.55
CA GLY A 116 15.66 -9.20 -8.26
C GLY A 116 16.05 -8.27 -7.09
N SER A 117 16.39 -7.00 -7.38
CA SER A 117 16.67 -5.99 -6.35
C SER A 117 15.45 -5.12 -6.00
N ALA A 118 14.34 -5.30 -6.68
CA ALA A 118 13.12 -4.56 -6.40
C ALA A 118 12.53 -4.92 -5.04
N SER A 119 12.05 -3.90 -4.33
CA SER A 119 11.37 -4.06 -3.05
C SER A 119 9.85 -3.97 -3.20
N TYR A 120 9.12 -4.51 -2.24
CA TYR A 120 7.68 -4.36 -2.14
C TYR A 120 7.29 -3.68 -0.82
N ALA A 121 6.66 -2.51 -0.92
CA ALA A 121 6.06 -1.80 0.21
C ALA A 121 4.53 -1.93 0.13
N CYS A 122 3.92 -2.37 1.22
CA CYS A 122 2.47 -2.51 1.34
C CYS A 122 1.95 -1.61 2.45
N ASP A 123 1.04 -0.71 2.09
CA ASP A 123 0.14 -0.08 3.04
C ASP A 123 -1.09 -1.00 3.20
N PRO A 124 -1.23 -1.70 4.34
CA PRO A 124 -2.25 -2.74 4.52
C PRO A 124 -3.60 -2.14 4.89
N VAL A 125 -4.15 -1.28 4.05
CA VAL A 125 -5.37 -0.52 4.31
C VAL A 125 -6.54 -1.44 4.63
N MET A 126 -7.04 -1.34 5.87
CA MET A 126 -8.22 -2.07 6.36
C MET A 126 -9.23 -1.17 7.06
N GLY A 127 -8.76 -0.14 7.74
CA GLY A 127 -9.59 0.70 8.57
C GLY A 127 -8.81 1.62 9.49
N ASN A 128 -9.51 2.20 10.45
CA ASN A 128 -8.93 3.02 11.51
C ASN A 128 -9.75 2.91 12.80
N ALA A 129 -9.24 3.50 13.88
CA ALA A 129 -9.88 3.44 15.19
C ALA A 129 -11.30 4.05 15.22
N ASP A 130 -11.53 5.10 14.42
CA ASP A 130 -12.80 5.84 14.42
C ASP A 130 -13.89 5.13 13.61
N SER A 131 -13.52 4.60 12.44
CA SER A 131 -14.45 3.99 11.48
C SER A 131 -14.54 2.46 11.59
N GLY A 132 -13.62 1.84 12.32
CA GLY A 132 -13.43 0.40 12.29
C GLY A 132 -12.93 -0.10 10.93
N CYS A 133 -13.14 -1.38 10.66
CA CYS A 133 -12.83 -1.98 9.36
C CYS A 133 -13.87 -1.54 8.31
N PHE A 134 -13.42 -0.98 7.18
CA PHE A 134 -14.28 -0.50 6.08
C PHE A 134 -14.00 -1.21 4.74
N VAL A 135 -13.15 -2.22 4.74
CA VAL A 135 -12.87 -3.05 3.56
C VAL A 135 -13.77 -4.30 3.55
N ASP A 136 -13.80 -4.99 2.42
CA ASP A 136 -14.47 -6.30 2.32
C ASP A 136 -13.92 -7.24 3.41
N PRO A 137 -14.78 -8.01 4.13
CA PRO A 137 -14.34 -8.91 5.19
C PRO A 137 -13.31 -9.98 4.77
N ALA A 138 -13.18 -10.27 3.48
CA ALA A 138 -12.17 -11.18 2.96
C ALA A 138 -10.77 -10.55 2.87
N ILE A 139 -10.64 -9.22 2.91
CA ILE A 139 -9.36 -8.51 2.77
C ILE A 139 -8.45 -8.68 4.00
N PRO A 140 -8.89 -8.50 5.26
CA PRO A 140 -7.98 -8.62 6.40
C PRO A 140 -7.26 -9.98 6.51
N PRO A 141 -7.94 -11.15 6.38
CA PRO A 141 -7.26 -12.44 6.39
C PRO A 141 -6.30 -12.58 5.19
N LEU A 142 -6.68 -12.10 4.01
CA LEU A 142 -5.84 -12.15 2.82
C LEU A 142 -4.58 -11.30 2.99
N LEU A 143 -4.70 -10.09 3.54
CA LEU A 143 -3.54 -9.24 3.84
C LEU A 143 -2.60 -9.95 4.81
N ARG A 144 -3.12 -10.50 5.91
CA ARG A 144 -2.33 -11.21 6.93
C ARG A 144 -1.62 -12.45 6.38
N GLU A 145 -2.31 -13.25 5.60
CA GLU A 145 -1.84 -14.59 5.22
C GLU A 145 -1.04 -14.61 3.92
N GLN A 146 -1.30 -13.65 3.03
CA GLN A 146 -0.72 -13.68 1.69
C GLN A 146 0.09 -12.43 1.31
N VAL A 147 -0.41 -11.25 1.63
CA VAL A 147 0.20 -9.99 1.16
C VAL A 147 1.37 -9.58 2.06
N VAL A 148 1.11 -9.44 3.36
CA VAL A 148 2.12 -9.02 4.35
C VAL A 148 3.35 -9.94 4.36
N PRO A 149 3.22 -11.28 4.30
CA PRO A 149 4.39 -12.17 4.24
C PRO A 149 5.30 -11.98 3.01
N ARG A 150 4.80 -11.34 1.95
CA ARG A 150 5.57 -11.07 0.72
C ARG A 150 6.12 -9.65 0.64
N ALA A 151 5.71 -8.78 1.56
CA ALA A 151 6.18 -7.40 1.63
C ALA A 151 7.56 -7.31 2.30
N ASP A 152 8.39 -6.40 1.81
CA ASP A 152 9.67 -6.05 2.45
C ASP A 152 9.46 -4.94 3.51
N VAL A 153 8.47 -4.08 3.27
CA VAL A 153 8.06 -2.96 4.14
C VAL A 153 6.55 -2.95 4.26
N ILE A 154 6.02 -2.73 5.45
CA ILE A 154 4.60 -2.44 5.68
C ILE A 154 4.42 -1.16 6.49
N THR A 155 3.31 -0.43 6.24
CA THR A 155 3.01 0.86 6.88
C THR A 155 1.64 0.88 7.58
N PRO A 156 1.33 -0.10 8.45
CA PRO A 156 0.04 -0.15 9.12
C PRO A 156 -0.15 1.02 10.07
N ASN A 157 -1.38 1.55 10.16
CA ASN A 157 -1.74 2.33 11.33
C ASN A 157 -1.91 1.41 12.56
N GLN A 158 -2.07 2.00 13.75
CA GLN A 158 -2.20 1.22 15.00
C GLN A 158 -3.36 0.23 14.97
N PHE A 159 -4.52 0.60 14.38
CA PHE A 159 -5.68 -0.28 14.24
C PHE A 159 -5.37 -1.47 13.30
N GLU A 160 -4.74 -1.20 12.18
CA GLU A 160 -4.33 -2.21 11.20
C GLU A 160 -3.27 -3.15 11.77
N LEU A 161 -2.30 -2.61 12.53
CA LEU A 161 -1.32 -3.41 13.24
C LEU A 161 -1.99 -4.41 14.21
N GLY A 162 -2.98 -3.94 14.97
CA GLY A 162 -3.78 -4.78 15.85
C GLY A 162 -4.56 -5.86 15.09
N SER A 163 -5.15 -5.51 13.95
CA SER A 163 -5.86 -6.46 13.07
C SER A 163 -4.95 -7.53 12.48
N LEU A 164 -3.74 -7.15 12.05
CA LEU A 164 -2.76 -8.07 11.48
C LEU A 164 -2.25 -9.07 12.52
N THR A 165 -1.92 -8.59 13.70
CA THR A 165 -1.24 -9.40 14.73
C THR A 165 -2.18 -10.11 15.69
N GLY A 166 -3.42 -9.64 15.79
CA GLY A 166 -4.37 -10.06 16.82
C GLY A 166 -4.07 -9.46 18.21
N LEU A 167 -3.10 -8.56 18.28
CA LEU A 167 -2.73 -7.81 19.49
C LEU A 167 -3.38 -6.42 19.47
N LEU A 168 -3.29 -5.67 20.58
CA LEU A 168 -3.82 -4.29 20.72
C LEU A 168 -5.36 -4.14 20.62
N GLN A 169 -6.12 -5.23 20.73
CA GLN A 169 -7.59 -5.19 20.58
C GLN A 169 -8.31 -4.64 21.82
N ASP A 170 -7.68 -4.70 22.98
CA ASP A 170 -8.32 -4.41 24.28
C ASP A 170 -8.14 -2.95 24.73
N SER A 171 -7.37 -2.12 24.03
CA SER A 171 -7.09 -0.75 24.43
C SER A 171 -6.97 0.20 23.24
N ALA A 172 -7.71 1.31 23.29
CA ALA A 172 -7.56 2.41 22.34
C ALA A 172 -6.19 3.13 22.50
N ARG A 173 -5.60 3.07 23.70
CA ARG A 173 -4.28 3.66 24.03
C ARG A 173 -3.45 2.62 24.80
N PRO A 174 -2.87 1.64 24.09
CA PRO A 174 -1.96 0.66 24.69
C PRO A 174 -0.67 1.35 25.16
N ARG A 175 0.12 0.66 25.96
CA ARG A 175 1.46 1.14 26.32
C ARG A 175 2.38 1.01 25.09
N ILE A 176 3.37 1.87 25.01
CA ILE A 176 4.33 1.83 23.89
C ILE A 176 5.00 0.46 23.73
N ALA A 177 5.28 -0.23 24.84
CA ALA A 177 5.84 -1.57 24.80
C ALA A 177 4.92 -2.59 24.08
N GLU A 178 3.60 -2.50 24.27
CA GLU A 178 2.62 -3.37 23.61
C GLU A 178 2.56 -3.11 22.10
N ILE A 179 2.74 -1.84 21.70
CA ILE A 179 2.81 -1.46 20.27
C ILE A 179 4.10 -2.01 19.63
N LEU A 180 5.23 -1.93 20.35
CA LEU A 180 6.50 -2.48 19.88
C LEU A 180 6.44 -4.00 19.77
N ASP A 181 5.83 -4.69 20.73
CA ASP A 181 5.61 -6.15 20.67
C ASP A 181 4.73 -6.53 19.47
N ALA A 182 3.69 -5.73 19.17
CA ALA A 182 2.86 -5.94 18.00
C ALA A 182 3.63 -5.67 16.69
N ALA A 183 4.49 -4.65 16.65
CA ALA A 183 5.33 -4.37 15.50
C ALA A 183 6.34 -5.51 15.25
N ASP A 184 6.93 -6.08 16.31
CA ASP A 184 7.81 -7.24 16.20
C ASP A 184 7.06 -8.50 15.75
N ALA A 185 5.83 -8.71 16.24
CA ALA A 185 4.96 -9.78 15.73
C ALA A 185 4.64 -9.62 14.25
N ALA A 186 4.37 -8.40 13.79
CA ALA A 186 4.16 -8.11 12.36
C ALA A 186 5.43 -8.35 11.53
N ARG A 187 6.62 -8.00 12.04
CA ARG A 187 7.91 -8.32 11.40
C ARG A 187 8.13 -9.83 11.28
N ALA A 188 7.75 -10.60 12.28
CA ALA A 188 7.84 -12.05 12.24
C ALA A 188 6.95 -12.71 11.17
N MET A 189 5.98 -11.97 10.59
CA MET A 189 5.15 -12.43 9.48
C MET A 189 5.87 -12.40 8.13
N GLY A 190 6.97 -11.64 7.99
CA GLY A 190 7.75 -11.56 6.74
C GLY A 190 8.47 -10.24 6.48
N PRO A 191 7.85 -9.07 6.67
CA PRO A 191 8.48 -7.80 6.34
C PRO A 191 9.71 -7.53 7.23
N SER A 192 10.78 -7.03 6.62
CA SER A 192 11.97 -6.61 7.36
C SER A 192 11.77 -5.29 8.10
N THR A 193 10.84 -4.45 7.60
CA THR A 193 10.55 -3.11 8.14
C THR A 193 9.06 -2.94 8.37
N VAL A 194 8.70 -2.50 9.56
CA VAL A 194 7.34 -2.12 9.94
C VAL A 194 7.37 -0.67 10.41
N LEU A 195 6.70 0.22 9.68
CA LEU A 195 6.52 1.62 10.05
C LEU A 195 5.08 1.80 10.54
N VAL A 196 4.89 1.90 11.83
CA VAL A 196 3.55 2.09 12.43
C VAL A 196 3.21 3.57 12.39
N THR A 197 2.04 3.88 11.83
CA THR A 197 1.54 5.26 11.71
C THR A 197 0.36 5.51 12.67
N SER A 198 0.07 6.79 12.93
CA SER A 198 -1.08 7.20 13.76
C SER A 198 -1.09 6.51 15.13
N VAL A 199 0.07 6.47 15.77
CA VAL A 199 0.23 5.85 17.09
C VAL A 199 -0.29 6.77 18.17
N ALA A 200 -1.11 6.23 19.06
CA ALA A 200 -1.56 6.88 20.29
C ALA A 200 -1.38 5.90 21.47
N HIS A 201 -0.54 6.25 22.44
CA HIS A 201 -0.24 5.38 23.57
C HIS A 201 -0.50 6.02 24.93
N ALA A 202 -0.55 5.21 25.99
CA ALA A 202 -0.98 5.64 27.32
C ALA A 202 -0.07 6.69 27.96
N ASP A 203 1.23 6.68 27.60
CA ASP A 203 2.24 7.57 28.19
C ASP A 203 2.37 8.91 27.45
N GLN A 204 1.51 9.16 26.45
CA GLN A 204 1.55 10.32 25.57
C GLN A 204 0.40 11.28 25.90
N PRO A 205 0.57 12.61 25.80
CA PRO A 205 -0.53 13.58 25.89
C PRO A 205 -1.62 13.27 24.85
N GLU A 206 -2.88 13.56 25.22
CA GLU A 206 -4.05 13.19 24.37
C GLU A 206 -4.08 13.91 23.01
N ASP A 207 -3.40 15.02 22.89
CA ASP A 207 -3.34 15.86 21.68
C ASP A 207 -2.14 15.57 20.77
N THR A 208 -1.39 14.51 21.07
CA THR A 208 -0.17 14.14 20.32
C THR A 208 -0.38 12.77 19.61
N ILE A 209 0.11 12.63 18.39
CA ILE A 209 0.18 11.37 17.62
C ILE A 209 1.63 11.15 17.20
N GLU A 210 2.13 9.94 17.40
CA GLU A 210 3.45 9.48 16.96
C GLU A 210 3.39 8.50 15.78
#